data_6ddda94ced4cb9cd9e249c1cf4227df7
#
_entry.id   6ddda94ced4cb9cd9e249c1cf4227df7
#
_cell.length_a   1.000
_cell.length_b   1.000
_cell.length_c   1.000
_cell.angle_alpha   90.00
_cell.angle_beta   90.00
_cell.angle_gamma   90.00
#
_symmetry.space_group_name_H-M   'P 1'
#
loop_
_entity.id
_entity.type
_entity.pdbx_description
1 polymer ?
#
loop_
_entity_poly.entity_id
_entity_poly.type
_entity_poly.pdbx_seq_one_letter_code
_entity_poly.pdbx_strand_id
1 'polypeptide(L)'
;VEAMNHMVNMMREHIPQESRIHYVITKGGLAPNVVPDVAEVYYYVRHPKMSVVEELFKRVTNAASGAAVGTDTSMSYEVMHGNFSLLPNDTIQKIVHKNLDKMGGISYNKKENDFAKEIYKTFFQPDNEIGTQEYVQPFKTSHGYGSTDVGDVSWNVPTAGLRTATWVPGTASHSWQAVSYTHLTLPTRSYV
;
A
#
# COMPACT_ATOMS: atom_id res chain seq x y z
N VAL A 1 -18.61 -0.80 17.75
CA VAL A 1 -17.31 -0.68 17.06
C VAL A 1 -16.19 -1.35 17.86
N GLU A 2 -15.97 -1.02 19.14
CA GLU A 2 -14.89 -1.62 19.95
C GLU A 2 -15.02 -3.13 20.09
N ALA A 3 -16.21 -3.65 20.38
CA ALA A 3 -16.47 -5.08 20.45
C ALA A 3 -16.14 -5.78 19.11
N MET A 4 -16.59 -5.22 17.99
CA MET A 4 -16.23 -5.69 16.64
C MET A 4 -14.72 -5.71 16.44
N ASN A 5 -14.03 -4.61 16.74
CA ASN A 5 -12.58 -4.50 16.57
C ASN A 5 -11.84 -5.54 17.42
N HIS A 6 -12.31 -5.80 18.64
CA HIS A 6 -11.75 -6.83 19.51
C HIS A 6 -11.91 -8.23 18.90
N MET A 7 -13.10 -8.57 18.41
CA MET A 7 -13.37 -9.85 17.72
C MET A 7 -12.48 -10.01 16.47
N VAL A 8 -12.33 -8.97 15.66
CA VAL A 8 -11.46 -8.97 14.49
C VAL A 8 -9.98 -9.11 14.88
N ASN A 9 -9.54 -8.50 15.95
CA ASN A 9 -8.18 -8.65 16.45
C ASN A 9 -7.88 -10.09 16.91
N MET A 10 -8.81 -10.74 17.59
CA MET A 10 -8.68 -12.16 17.94
C MET A 10 -8.64 -13.06 16.69
N MET A 11 -9.41 -12.72 15.66
CA MET A 11 -9.42 -13.47 14.40
C MET A 11 -8.05 -13.47 13.71
N ARG A 12 -7.18 -12.47 13.93
CA ARG A 12 -5.84 -12.35 13.27
C ARG A 12 -4.95 -13.56 13.51
N GLU A 13 -5.10 -14.26 14.63
CA GLU A 13 -4.36 -15.48 14.94
C GLU A 13 -4.77 -16.69 14.07
N HIS A 14 -5.90 -16.59 13.35
CA HIS A 14 -6.53 -17.67 12.62
C HIS A 14 -6.76 -17.35 11.14
N ILE A 15 -5.92 -16.51 10.55
CA ILE A 15 -5.97 -16.13 9.14
C ILE A 15 -4.63 -16.41 8.46
N PRO A 16 -4.58 -16.58 7.13
CA PRO A 16 -3.32 -16.77 6.41
C PRO A 16 -2.31 -15.64 6.68
N GLN A 17 -1.04 -15.99 6.78
CA GLN A 17 0.04 -15.06 7.14
C GLN A 17 0.16 -13.87 6.19
N GLU A 18 -0.17 -14.05 4.91
CA GLU A 18 -0.15 -13.01 3.89
C GLU A 18 -1.30 -12.02 4.02
N SER A 19 -2.31 -12.34 4.86
CA SER A 19 -3.46 -11.46 5.09
C SER A 19 -3.08 -10.21 5.86
N ARG A 20 -3.75 -9.10 5.54
CA ARG A 20 -3.68 -7.87 6.33
C ARG A 20 -5.08 -7.33 6.53
N ILE A 21 -5.42 -7.04 7.78
CA ILE A 21 -6.67 -6.38 8.15
C ILE A 21 -6.29 -5.12 8.92
N HIS A 22 -6.62 -3.98 8.38
CA HIS A 22 -6.37 -2.67 8.98
C HIS A 22 -7.69 -1.98 9.24
N TYR A 23 -7.76 -1.15 10.27
CA TYR A 23 -8.94 -0.32 10.50
C TYR A 23 -8.60 1.02 11.14
N VAL A 24 -9.52 1.93 10.99
CA VAL A 24 -9.54 3.22 11.69
C VAL A 24 -10.97 3.52 12.12
N ILE A 25 -11.16 3.96 13.37
CA ILE A 25 -12.46 4.45 13.84
C ILE A 25 -12.62 5.86 13.27
N THR A 26 -13.59 6.05 12.39
CA THR A 26 -13.87 7.34 11.72
C THR A 26 -14.87 8.17 12.50
N LYS A 27 -15.77 7.51 13.28
CA LYS A 27 -16.69 8.17 14.21
C LYS A 27 -16.75 7.36 15.50
N GLY A 28 -16.38 7.95 16.61
CA GLY A 28 -16.34 7.28 17.91
C GLY A 28 -17.02 8.08 19.04
N GLY A 29 -17.68 9.19 18.72
CA GLY A 29 -18.28 10.11 19.69
C GLY A 29 -17.50 11.42 19.82
N LEU A 30 -18.08 12.39 20.52
CA LEU A 30 -17.51 13.73 20.69
C LEU A 30 -17.12 14.08 22.12
N ALA A 31 -17.75 13.45 23.11
CA ALA A 31 -17.49 13.70 24.53
C ALA A 31 -17.52 12.38 25.32
N PRO A 32 -16.64 12.22 26.35
CA PRO A 32 -16.50 10.95 27.08
C PRO A 32 -17.76 10.49 27.84
N ASN A 33 -18.60 11.41 28.22
CA ASN A 33 -19.83 11.18 29.00
C ASN A 33 -21.08 11.17 28.14
N VAL A 34 -20.95 11.21 26.81
CA VAL A 34 -22.08 11.18 25.86
C VAL A 34 -21.94 9.97 24.96
N VAL A 35 -22.86 9.02 25.10
CA VAL A 35 -22.92 7.83 24.22
C VAL A 35 -23.34 8.29 22.82
N PRO A 36 -22.53 8.04 21.78
CA PRO A 36 -22.89 8.40 20.42
C PRO A 36 -24.06 7.55 19.91
N ASP A 37 -24.95 8.15 19.14
CA ASP A 37 -26.04 7.46 18.42
C ASP A 37 -25.52 6.65 17.23
N VAL A 38 -24.39 7.06 16.65
CA VAL A 38 -23.71 6.40 15.53
C VAL A 38 -22.21 6.30 15.80
N ALA A 39 -21.65 5.11 15.57
CA ALA A 39 -20.20 4.90 15.53
C ALA A 39 -19.82 4.21 14.21
N GLU A 40 -18.68 4.59 13.66
CA GLU A 40 -18.24 4.13 12.35
C GLU A 40 -16.77 3.68 12.40
N VAL A 41 -16.46 2.59 11.72
CA VAL A 41 -15.09 2.10 11.53
C VAL A 41 -14.88 1.72 10.07
N TYR A 42 -13.75 2.13 9.53
CA TYR A 42 -13.34 1.84 8.15
C TYR A 42 -12.29 0.74 8.14
N TYR A 43 -12.52 -0.32 7.35
CA TYR A 43 -11.68 -1.50 7.27
C TYR A 43 -11.03 -1.65 5.89
N TYR A 44 -9.76 -2.07 5.88
CA TYR A 44 -9.11 -2.72 4.74
C TYR A 44 -8.92 -4.21 5.04
N VAL A 45 -9.35 -5.06 4.11
CA VAL A 45 -9.09 -6.50 4.12
C VAL A 45 -8.27 -6.83 2.89
N ARG A 46 -7.11 -7.42 3.10
CA ARG A 46 -6.13 -7.66 2.04
C ARG A 46 -5.57 -9.06 2.08
N HIS A 47 -5.44 -9.66 0.89
CA HIS A 47 -4.70 -10.90 0.64
C HIS A 47 -4.35 -10.98 -0.85
N PRO A 48 -3.24 -11.65 -1.27
CA PRO A 48 -2.90 -11.83 -2.69
C PRO A 48 -3.97 -12.56 -3.51
N LYS A 49 -4.75 -13.46 -2.89
CA LYS A 49 -5.83 -14.21 -3.54
C LYS A 49 -7.19 -13.61 -3.19
N MET A 50 -7.99 -13.26 -4.21
CA MET A 50 -9.31 -12.66 -4.03
C MET A 50 -10.27 -13.56 -3.23
N SER A 51 -10.27 -14.87 -3.47
CA SER A 51 -11.11 -15.82 -2.73
C SER A 51 -10.88 -15.78 -1.22
N VAL A 52 -9.65 -15.53 -0.79
CA VAL A 52 -9.32 -15.35 0.64
C VAL A 52 -9.81 -13.99 1.14
N VAL A 53 -9.72 -12.94 0.33
CA VAL A 53 -10.27 -11.62 0.68
C VAL A 53 -11.78 -11.72 0.93
N GLU A 54 -12.51 -12.40 0.05
CA GLU A 54 -13.97 -12.61 0.18
C GLU A 54 -14.32 -13.39 1.46
N GLU A 55 -13.57 -14.45 1.77
CA GLU A 55 -13.74 -15.20 3.02
C GLU A 55 -13.49 -14.32 4.25
N LEU A 56 -12.38 -13.60 4.28
CA LEU A 56 -12.02 -12.72 5.39
C LEU A 56 -13.01 -11.56 5.54
N PHE A 57 -13.46 -10.99 4.44
CA PHE A 57 -14.48 -9.94 4.44
C PHE A 57 -15.79 -10.44 5.09
N LYS A 58 -16.22 -11.64 4.72
CA LYS A 58 -17.39 -12.28 5.36
C LYS A 58 -17.20 -12.47 6.87
N ARG A 59 -16.00 -12.85 7.30
CA ARG A 59 -15.69 -13.01 8.73
C ARG A 59 -15.70 -11.66 9.46
N VAL A 60 -15.19 -10.60 8.84
CA VAL A 60 -15.24 -9.23 9.40
C VAL A 60 -16.68 -8.74 9.53
N THR A 61 -17.53 -8.94 8.52
CA THR A 61 -18.96 -8.57 8.58
C THR A 61 -19.73 -9.41 9.59
N ASN A 62 -19.38 -10.68 9.77
CA ASN A 62 -19.95 -11.52 10.83
C ASN A 62 -19.57 -10.99 12.22
N ALA A 63 -18.32 -10.54 12.42
CA ALA A 63 -17.92 -9.91 13.68
C ALA A 63 -18.71 -8.63 13.96
N ALA A 64 -18.97 -7.81 12.92
CA ALA A 64 -19.81 -6.63 13.04
C ALA A 64 -21.26 -6.99 13.46
N SER A 65 -21.85 -8.00 12.81
CA SER A 65 -23.19 -8.49 13.14
C SER A 65 -23.26 -9.04 14.56
N GLY A 66 -22.27 -9.86 14.97
CA GLY A 66 -22.19 -10.41 16.33
C GLY A 66 -22.04 -9.32 17.40
N ALA A 67 -21.24 -8.30 17.13
CA ALA A 67 -21.09 -7.15 18.02
C ALA A 67 -22.40 -6.37 18.15
N ALA A 68 -23.11 -6.14 17.06
CA ALA A 68 -24.40 -5.44 17.06
C ALA A 68 -25.44 -6.20 17.88
N VAL A 69 -25.57 -7.51 17.66
CA VAL A 69 -26.49 -8.37 18.45
C VAL A 69 -26.14 -8.35 19.93
N GLY A 70 -24.83 -8.46 20.26
CA GLY A 70 -24.38 -8.51 21.67
C GLY A 70 -24.50 -7.17 22.41
N THR A 71 -24.70 -6.06 21.71
CA THR A 71 -24.84 -4.70 22.29
C THR A 71 -26.19 -4.07 22.07
N ASP A 72 -27.17 -4.85 21.57
CA ASP A 72 -28.53 -4.38 21.24
C ASP A 72 -28.54 -3.14 20.34
N THR A 73 -27.69 -3.19 19.30
CA THR A 73 -27.57 -2.12 18.29
C THR A 73 -27.86 -2.67 16.91
N SER A 74 -28.02 -1.80 15.93
CA SER A 74 -28.10 -2.17 14.52
C SER A 74 -26.78 -1.89 13.79
N MET A 75 -26.49 -2.65 12.74
CA MET A 75 -25.30 -2.51 11.91
C MET A 75 -25.67 -2.48 10.43
N SER A 76 -25.01 -1.64 9.68
CA SER A 76 -24.97 -1.67 8.23
C SER A 76 -23.52 -1.50 7.76
N TYR A 77 -23.21 -1.87 6.53
CA TYR A 77 -21.91 -1.61 5.93
C TYR A 77 -22.04 -1.23 4.46
N GLU A 78 -21.04 -0.55 3.96
CA GLU A 78 -20.87 -0.21 2.56
C GLU A 78 -19.53 -0.76 2.07
N VAL A 79 -19.52 -1.36 0.87
CA VAL A 79 -18.29 -1.75 0.18
C VAL A 79 -17.85 -0.59 -0.69
N MET A 80 -16.81 0.12 -0.24
CA MET A 80 -16.30 1.30 -0.94
C MET A 80 -15.64 0.93 -2.28
N HIS A 81 -14.83 -0.11 -2.28
CA HIS A 81 -14.15 -0.65 -3.47
C HIS A 81 -13.53 -2.01 -3.17
N GLY A 82 -13.11 -2.71 -4.23
CA GLY A 82 -12.30 -3.92 -4.17
C GLY A 82 -11.51 -4.06 -5.46
N ASN A 83 -10.25 -4.46 -5.35
CA ASN A 83 -9.34 -4.59 -6.49
C ASN A 83 -8.73 -5.98 -6.51
N PHE A 84 -8.59 -6.57 -7.70
CA PHE A 84 -7.81 -7.77 -7.89
C PHE A 84 -6.30 -7.49 -7.76
N SER A 85 -5.54 -8.50 -7.34
CA SER A 85 -4.08 -8.45 -7.43
C SER A 85 -3.66 -8.37 -8.90
N LEU A 86 -2.53 -7.69 -9.14
CA LEU A 86 -1.96 -7.56 -10.49
C LEU A 86 -1.69 -8.95 -11.09
N LEU A 87 -2.14 -9.16 -12.32
CA LEU A 87 -1.84 -10.35 -13.12
C LEU A 87 -0.52 -10.11 -13.87
N PRO A 88 0.59 -10.80 -13.52
CA PRO A 88 1.86 -10.59 -14.19
C PRO A 88 1.83 -11.00 -15.66
N ASN A 89 2.47 -10.19 -16.52
CA ASN A 89 2.71 -10.52 -17.92
C ASN A 89 4.22 -10.52 -18.20
N ASP A 90 4.83 -11.69 -18.03
CA ASP A 90 6.28 -11.85 -18.15
C ASP A 90 6.81 -11.51 -19.55
N THR A 91 6.02 -11.76 -20.60
CA THR A 91 6.44 -11.49 -21.97
C THR A 91 6.68 -10.00 -22.19
N ILE A 92 5.68 -9.17 -21.88
CA ILE A 92 5.81 -7.72 -22.05
C ILE A 92 6.80 -7.16 -21.03
N GLN A 93 6.80 -7.68 -19.81
CA GLN A 93 7.70 -7.22 -18.76
C GLN A 93 9.18 -7.44 -19.11
N LYS A 94 9.52 -8.56 -19.76
CA LYS A 94 10.87 -8.81 -20.28
C LYS A 94 11.27 -7.84 -21.41
N ILE A 95 10.33 -7.44 -22.24
CA ILE A 95 10.58 -6.43 -23.29
C ILE A 95 10.85 -5.06 -22.64
N VAL A 96 10.05 -4.67 -21.66
CA VAL A 96 10.25 -3.44 -20.89
C VAL A 96 11.63 -3.44 -20.21
N HIS A 97 11.97 -4.54 -19.55
CA HIS A 97 13.26 -4.69 -18.87
C HIS A 97 14.45 -4.59 -19.85
N LYS A 98 14.39 -5.27 -20.99
CA LYS A 98 15.40 -5.18 -22.05
C LYS A 98 15.59 -3.74 -22.56
N ASN A 99 14.53 -2.97 -22.66
CA ASN A 99 14.62 -1.57 -23.05
C ASN A 99 15.20 -0.70 -21.93
N LEU A 100 14.86 -0.99 -20.67
CA LEU A 100 15.43 -0.32 -19.52
C LEU A 100 16.95 -0.55 -19.43
N ASP A 101 17.41 -1.79 -19.67
CA ASP A 101 18.84 -2.13 -19.73
C ASP A 101 19.61 -1.30 -20.77
N LYS A 102 18.98 -1.02 -21.92
CA LYS A 102 19.59 -0.15 -22.95
C LYS A 102 19.67 1.31 -22.54
N MET A 103 18.69 1.77 -21.73
CA MET A 103 18.66 3.16 -21.23
C MET A 103 19.67 3.35 -20.10
N GLY A 104 19.94 2.31 -19.32
CA GLY A 104 20.79 2.37 -18.14
C GLY A 104 20.10 2.98 -16.92
N GLY A 105 20.89 3.14 -15.85
CA GLY A 105 20.46 3.75 -14.60
C GLY A 105 20.58 5.28 -14.60
N ILE A 106 20.48 5.89 -13.42
CA ILE A 106 20.47 7.32 -13.20
C ILE A 106 21.75 7.73 -12.48
N SER A 107 22.58 8.55 -13.11
CA SER A 107 23.80 9.13 -12.50
C SER A 107 23.49 10.47 -11.86
N TYR A 108 23.90 10.65 -10.62
CA TYR A 108 23.77 11.91 -9.91
C TYR A 108 24.94 12.85 -10.23
N ASN A 109 24.65 14.12 -10.50
CA ASN A 109 25.66 15.15 -10.50
C ASN A 109 26.14 15.47 -9.06
N LYS A 110 27.13 16.34 -8.92
CA LYS A 110 27.70 16.67 -7.60
C LYS A 110 26.65 17.18 -6.60
N LYS A 111 25.76 18.10 -7.02
CA LYS A 111 24.74 18.68 -6.15
C LYS A 111 23.71 17.64 -5.72
N GLU A 112 23.27 16.80 -6.65
CA GLU A 112 22.32 15.70 -6.40
C GLU A 112 22.93 14.68 -5.45
N ASN A 113 24.21 14.34 -5.63
CA ASN A 113 24.91 13.41 -4.76
C ASN A 113 25.10 13.97 -3.34
N ASP A 114 25.48 15.25 -3.23
CA ASP A 114 25.61 15.92 -1.93
C ASP A 114 24.25 15.97 -1.20
N PHE A 115 23.18 16.32 -1.91
CA PHE A 115 21.82 16.30 -1.37
C PHE A 115 21.36 14.88 -0.98
N ALA A 116 21.62 13.89 -1.84
CA ALA A 116 21.29 12.50 -1.54
C ALA A 116 21.99 12.00 -0.26
N LYS A 117 23.25 12.38 -0.05
CA LYS A 117 24.01 12.04 1.17
C LYS A 117 23.41 12.67 2.42
N GLU A 118 22.92 13.91 2.35
CA GLU A 118 22.28 14.56 3.50
C GLU A 118 20.95 13.88 3.85
N ILE A 119 20.14 13.54 2.86
CA ILE A 119 18.91 12.76 3.09
C ILE A 119 19.23 11.37 3.65
N TYR A 120 20.23 10.69 3.09
CA TYR A 120 20.61 9.34 3.49
C TYR A 120 21.03 9.24 4.97
N LYS A 121 21.66 10.28 5.52
CA LYS A 121 21.99 10.35 6.96
C LYS A 121 20.77 10.29 7.89
N THR A 122 19.60 10.59 7.38
CA THR A 122 18.34 10.58 8.14
C THR A 122 17.63 9.23 8.12
N PHE A 123 18.13 8.26 7.37
CA PHE A 123 17.52 6.93 7.29
C PHE A 123 17.90 6.06 8.48
N PHE A 124 16.96 5.24 8.88
CA PHE A 124 17.19 4.19 9.86
C PHE A 124 17.34 2.86 9.10
N GLN A 125 18.57 2.28 9.12
CA GLN A 125 18.90 1.01 8.47
C GLN A 125 18.38 0.89 7.01
N PRO A 126 18.86 1.74 6.09
CA PRO A 126 18.40 1.69 4.70
C PRO A 126 18.84 0.38 4.01
N ASP A 127 17.90 -0.22 3.24
CA ASP A 127 18.14 -1.48 2.51
C ASP A 127 19.03 -1.31 1.27
N ASN A 128 19.17 -0.09 0.76
CA ASN A 128 19.92 0.21 -0.45
C ASN A 128 20.89 1.37 -0.24
N GLU A 129 22.09 1.24 -0.78
CA GLU A 129 23.11 2.27 -0.73
C GLU A 129 22.99 3.28 -1.90
N ILE A 130 23.50 4.49 -1.68
CA ILE A 130 23.68 5.48 -2.77
C ILE A 130 24.65 4.89 -3.81
N GLY A 131 24.29 4.97 -5.08
CA GLY A 131 24.98 4.32 -6.20
C GLY A 131 24.16 3.19 -6.82
N THR A 132 23.23 2.58 -6.08
CA THR A 132 22.35 1.52 -6.62
C THR A 132 21.41 2.02 -7.71
N GLN A 133 21.10 3.31 -7.78
CA GLN A 133 20.31 3.95 -8.82
C GLN A 133 21.03 4.01 -10.18
N GLU A 134 22.35 3.80 -10.22
CA GLU A 134 23.15 3.82 -11.45
C GLU A 134 23.02 2.53 -12.26
N TYR A 135 22.43 1.50 -11.68
CA TYR A 135 22.30 0.20 -12.29
C TYR A 135 20.86 -0.23 -12.44
N VAL A 136 20.52 -0.80 -13.59
CA VAL A 136 19.25 -1.50 -13.78
C VAL A 136 19.29 -2.79 -12.94
N GLN A 137 18.31 -2.93 -12.06
CA GLN A 137 18.24 -4.10 -11.18
C GLN A 137 17.89 -5.35 -11.98
N PRO A 138 18.39 -6.54 -11.59
CA PRO A 138 18.09 -7.78 -12.28
C PRO A 138 16.59 -8.04 -12.41
N PHE A 139 16.18 -8.61 -13.55
CA PHE A 139 14.79 -9.04 -13.73
C PHE A 139 14.43 -10.11 -12.70
N LYS A 140 13.44 -9.81 -11.87
CA LYS A 140 12.91 -10.75 -10.88
C LYS A 140 11.45 -10.49 -10.62
N THR A 141 10.70 -11.55 -10.35
CA THR A 141 9.36 -11.44 -9.81
C THR A 141 9.44 -11.19 -8.31
N SER A 142 8.73 -10.20 -7.81
CA SER A 142 8.64 -9.89 -6.39
C SER A 142 7.18 -9.68 -5.99
N HIS A 143 6.85 -10.04 -4.77
CA HIS A 143 5.54 -9.74 -4.19
C HIS A 143 5.60 -8.37 -3.50
N GLY A 144 4.78 -7.43 -3.98
CA GLY A 144 4.59 -6.14 -3.32
C GLY A 144 3.36 -6.19 -2.40
N TYR A 145 3.38 -5.37 -1.36
CA TYR A 145 2.27 -5.27 -0.39
C TYR A 145 1.38 -4.03 -0.63
N GLY A 146 1.73 -3.20 -1.61
CA GLY A 146 0.88 -2.10 -2.04
C GLY A 146 -0.34 -2.59 -2.82
N SER A 147 -1.41 -1.81 -2.84
CA SER A 147 -2.56 -2.06 -3.72
C SER A 147 -2.66 -0.98 -4.78
N THR A 148 -3.26 -1.34 -5.92
CA THR A 148 -3.48 -0.46 -7.06
C THR A 148 -4.64 -1.00 -7.90
N ASP A 149 -5.42 -0.12 -8.50
CA ASP A 149 -6.47 -0.42 -9.46
C ASP A 149 -5.92 -0.98 -10.80
N VAL A 150 -4.62 -0.83 -11.05
CA VAL A 150 -3.94 -1.48 -12.19
C VAL A 150 -4.11 -3.00 -12.15
N GLY A 151 -4.37 -3.59 -10.98
CA GLY A 151 -4.74 -4.99 -10.85
C GLY A 151 -5.90 -5.34 -11.76
N ASP A 152 -7.02 -4.65 -11.64
CA ASP A 152 -8.24 -4.89 -12.44
C ASP A 152 -8.01 -4.68 -13.94
N VAL A 153 -7.19 -3.69 -14.30
CA VAL A 153 -6.77 -3.47 -15.70
C VAL A 153 -6.00 -4.68 -16.23
N SER A 154 -5.10 -5.25 -15.43
CA SER A 154 -4.25 -6.37 -15.84
C SER A 154 -5.01 -7.67 -16.13
N TRP A 155 -6.20 -7.84 -15.59
CA TRP A 155 -7.10 -8.97 -15.90
C TRP A 155 -7.87 -8.80 -17.20
N ASN A 156 -7.93 -7.58 -17.72
CA ASN A 156 -8.66 -7.26 -18.97
C ASN A 156 -7.71 -7.05 -20.14
N VAL A 157 -6.52 -6.48 -19.91
CA VAL A 157 -5.54 -6.21 -20.96
C VAL A 157 -4.13 -6.56 -20.50
N PRO A 158 -3.25 -7.04 -21.41
CA PRO A 158 -1.84 -7.29 -21.08
C PRO A 158 -1.17 -6.03 -20.55
N THR A 159 -0.66 -6.11 -19.32
CA THR A 159 -0.13 -4.96 -18.59
C THR A 159 1.31 -5.19 -18.19
N ALA A 160 2.15 -4.18 -18.33
CA ALA A 160 3.49 -4.14 -17.78
C ALA A 160 3.75 -2.77 -17.15
N GLY A 161 4.69 -2.71 -16.22
CA GLY A 161 5.11 -1.50 -15.57
C GLY A 161 6.62 -1.45 -15.41
N LEU A 162 7.14 -0.27 -15.13
CA LEU A 162 8.52 -0.07 -14.73
C LEU A 162 8.58 0.80 -13.47
N ARG A 163 9.67 0.67 -12.75
CA ARG A 163 10.04 1.57 -11.66
C ARG A 163 11.38 2.20 -11.98
N THR A 164 11.49 3.48 -11.69
CA THR A 164 12.74 4.22 -11.84
C THR A 164 13.08 4.94 -10.54
N ALA A 165 14.35 5.20 -10.31
CA ALA A 165 14.81 5.87 -9.11
C ALA A 165 14.43 7.36 -9.15
N THR A 166 13.39 7.73 -8.40
CA THR A 166 12.95 9.12 -8.19
C THR A 166 13.24 9.62 -6.79
N TRP A 167 13.62 8.73 -5.90
CA TRP A 167 14.03 9.00 -4.52
C TRP A 167 15.45 8.54 -4.28
N VAL A 168 16.08 9.06 -3.24
CA VAL A 168 17.36 8.55 -2.76
C VAL A 168 17.22 7.05 -2.42
N PRO A 169 18.14 6.18 -2.86
CA PRO A 169 18.10 4.76 -2.55
C PRO A 169 17.91 4.51 -1.04
N GLY A 170 17.01 3.59 -0.70
CA GLY A 170 16.66 3.30 0.70
C GLY A 170 15.54 4.17 1.29
N THR A 171 14.99 5.13 0.53
CA THR A 171 13.84 5.93 1.00
C THR A 171 12.61 5.06 1.20
N ALA A 172 12.08 5.05 2.41
CA ALA A 172 10.80 4.41 2.72
C ALA A 172 9.64 5.21 2.12
N SER A 173 8.69 4.51 1.47
CA SER A 173 7.42 5.13 1.09
C SER A 173 6.67 5.61 2.35
N HIS A 174 5.86 6.67 2.23
CA HIS A 174 5.16 7.30 3.36
C HIS A 174 6.07 7.92 4.43
N SER A 175 7.26 8.36 4.03
CA SER A 175 8.19 9.10 4.88
C SER A 175 8.28 10.57 4.46
N TRP A 176 8.74 11.44 5.36
CA TRP A 176 8.98 12.84 5.02
C TRP A 176 10.11 13.00 3.99
N GLN A 177 11.04 12.06 3.93
CA GLN A 177 12.12 12.05 2.94
C GLN A 177 11.56 11.87 1.52
N ALA A 178 10.55 11.02 1.34
CA ALA A 178 9.86 10.86 0.07
C ALA A 178 9.11 12.14 -0.33
N VAL A 179 8.46 12.80 0.63
CA VAL A 179 7.71 14.06 0.41
C VAL A 179 8.63 15.22 0.09
N SER A 180 9.80 15.35 0.74
CA SER A 180 10.74 16.43 0.49
C SER A 180 11.22 16.46 -0.97
N TYR A 181 11.46 15.30 -1.56
CA TYR A 181 11.81 15.19 -2.98
C TYR A 181 10.63 15.51 -3.89
N THR A 182 9.44 15.09 -3.56
CA THR A 182 8.22 15.37 -4.31
C THR A 182 7.94 16.87 -4.37
N HIS A 183 8.13 17.60 -3.28
CA HIS A 183 7.94 19.05 -3.24
C HIS A 183 8.93 19.83 -4.08
N LEU A 184 10.14 19.34 -4.30
CA LEU A 184 11.10 19.94 -5.20
C LEU A 184 10.74 19.77 -6.69
N THR A 185 9.93 18.77 -7.03
CA THR A 185 9.59 18.43 -8.42
C THR A 185 8.17 18.86 -8.83
N LEU A 186 7.24 18.99 -7.90
CA LEU A 186 5.84 19.36 -8.19
C LEU A 186 5.65 20.72 -8.87
N PRO A 187 6.37 21.80 -8.52
CA PRO A 187 6.21 23.09 -9.19
C PRO A 187 6.55 23.07 -10.69
N THR A 188 7.36 22.11 -11.14
CA THR A 188 7.77 22.00 -12.55
C THR A 188 6.90 21.08 -13.38
N ARG A 189 6.02 20.28 -12.76
CA ARG A 189 5.16 19.31 -13.45
C ARG A 189 3.68 19.67 -13.52
N SER A 190 3.24 20.66 -12.78
CA SER A 190 1.84 21.08 -12.74
C SER A 190 1.42 21.99 -13.91
N TYR A 191 2.28 22.20 -14.91
CA TYR A 191 2.03 23.08 -16.05
C TYR A 191 2.38 22.47 -17.42
N VAL A 192 2.28 21.14 -17.54
CA VAL A 192 2.38 20.50 -18.86
C VAL A 192 1.09 19.75 -19.15
#